data_3065e56ae0b0c0991ca191cd2112d547
#
_entry.id   3065e56ae0b0c0991ca191cd2112d547
#
_cell.length_a   1.000
_cell.length_b   1.000
_cell.length_c   1.000
_cell.angle_alpha   90.00
_cell.angle_beta   90.00
_cell.angle_gamma   90.00
#
_symmetry.space_group_name_H-M   'P 1'
#
loop_
_entity.id
_entity.type
_entity.pdbx_description
1 polymer ?
#
loop_
_entity_poly.entity_id
_entity_poly.type
_entity_poly.pdbx_seq_one_letter_code
_entity_poly.pdbx_strand_id
1 'polypeptide(L)'
;MGCVDAKSKFLGRTFEIRPTGVAHAKLKIKPEWAPESKRSTLPHAAENESLLMEHYSWNKVTTSVSGFITGSPTIDHYGDMTVVNHVTGDVCKLTFKPRGWRSTNAFEIRGEVLDAHGNKVWLITGRWNSQLIAKRSSGGDSSDLNPDEKDVCTNPTDSSVSESKYLLLWRNSPKVPMPFNLTPFAVTLNSRPEGLMEWLPPTDCRRRPDLTAFENGKFDQADQLKVQLEELQRSKRRMREEGKLPPHKPRWFSKTTDPDTKEAFWKPHMSADEEGLETMDYWIERSKIGTKHVQNQDADWDTDHIFGDLEGKSDEK
;
A
#
# COMPACT_ATOMS: atom_id res chain seq x y z
N MET A 1 2.77 -4.29 -7.27
CA MET A 1 3.93 -4.30 -6.36
C MET A 1 4.99 -3.40 -6.96
N GLY A 2 5.75 -2.65 -6.19
CA GLY A 2 6.76 -1.74 -6.76
C GLY A 2 7.85 -1.46 -5.75
N CYS A 3 9.04 -1.07 -6.22
CA CYS A 3 10.09 -0.56 -5.36
C CYS A 3 9.97 0.96 -5.29
N VAL A 4 9.86 1.48 -4.08
CA VAL A 4 9.85 2.91 -3.84
C VAL A 4 11.05 3.22 -2.96
N ASP A 5 12.05 3.89 -3.52
CA ASP A 5 13.13 4.46 -2.72
C ASP A 5 12.62 5.74 -2.06
N ALA A 6 12.70 5.82 -0.75
CA ALA A 6 12.30 7.00 -0.01
C ALA A 6 13.53 7.86 0.31
N LYS A 7 13.54 9.10 -0.18
CA LYS A 7 14.53 10.11 0.22
C LYS A 7 13.92 10.99 1.30
N SER A 8 14.58 11.07 2.46
CA SER A 8 14.15 11.95 3.54
C SER A 8 14.99 13.23 3.57
N LYS A 9 14.35 14.35 3.87
CA LYS A 9 14.99 15.65 4.01
C LYS A 9 14.42 16.41 5.19
N PHE A 10 15.29 16.85 6.07
CA PHE A 10 14.92 17.77 7.14
C PHE A 10 15.12 19.22 6.67
N LEU A 11 14.06 20.01 6.78
CA LEU A 11 14.00 21.41 6.35
C LEU A 11 13.82 22.36 7.55
N GLY A 12 14.52 22.12 8.66
CA GLY A 12 14.44 22.92 9.88
C GLY A 12 13.18 22.67 10.70
N ARG A 13 12.01 23.05 10.19
CA ARG A 13 10.71 22.89 10.88
C ARG A 13 9.84 21.78 10.30
N THR A 14 10.27 21.18 9.20
CA THR A 14 9.53 20.20 8.44
C THR A 14 10.43 19.02 8.08
N PHE A 15 9.90 17.83 8.21
CA PHE A 15 10.55 16.62 7.72
C PHE A 15 9.76 16.12 6.50
N GLU A 16 10.44 15.92 5.37
CA GLU A 16 9.83 15.45 4.14
C GLU A 16 10.35 14.06 3.77
N ILE A 17 9.43 13.21 3.34
CA ILE A 17 9.71 11.93 2.71
C ILE A 17 9.25 12.03 1.27
N ARG A 18 10.20 11.95 0.34
CA ARG A 18 9.97 12.01 -1.10
C ARG A 18 10.19 10.62 -1.68
N PRO A 19 9.12 9.85 -1.89
CA PRO A 19 9.24 8.55 -2.54
C PRO A 19 9.61 8.73 -4.01
N THR A 20 10.49 7.87 -4.51
CA THR A 20 10.84 7.76 -5.92
C THR A 20 10.51 6.36 -6.42
N GLY A 21 10.27 6.22 -7.72
CA GLY A 21 9.87 4.95 -8.33
C GLY A 21 8.37 4.80 -8.51
N VAL A 22 7.97 3.67 -9.04
CA VAL A 22 6.61 3.38 -9.49
C VAL A 22 6.07 2.16 -8.76
N ALA A 23 4.83 2.24 -8.31
CA ALA A 23 4.09 1.10 -7.80
C ALA A 23 3.27 0.47 -8.93
N HIS A 24 3.09 -0.86 -8.86
CA HIS A 24 2.36 -1.62 -9.86
C HIS A 24 1.29 -2.48 -9.19
N ALA A 25 0.15 -2.65 -9.89
CA ALA A 25 -0.87 -3.62 -9.56
C ALA A 25 -1.33 -4.33 -10.83
N LYS A 26 -1.40 -5.66 -10.78
CA LYS A 26 -2.04 -6.47 -11.82
C LYS A 26 -3.32 -7.06 -11.23
N LEU A 27 -4.44 -6.79 -11.86
CA LEU A 27 -5.76 -7.17 -11.39
C LEU A 27 -6.39 -8.14 -12.40
N LYS A 28 -6.91 -9.25 -11.89
CA LYS A 28 -7.78 -10.13 -12.67
C LYS A 28 -9.20 -9.59 -12.56
N ILE A 29 -9.77 -9.15 -13.67
CA ILE A 29 -11.14 -8.63 -13.71
C ILE A 29 -12.03 -9.55 -14.54
N LYS A 30 -13.32 -9.59 -14.19
CA LYS A 30 -14.30 -10.35 -14.97
C LYS A 30 -14.50 -9.71 -16.35
N PRO A 31 -14.68 -10.51 -17.41
CA PRO A 31 -14.90 -9.98 -18.78
C PRO A 31 -16.05 -8.99 -18.88
N GLU A 32 -17.09 -9.17 -18.08
CA GLU A 32 -18.25 -8.26 -18.01
C GLU A 32 -17.92 -6.85 -17.52
N TRP A 33 -16.79 -6.68 -16.81
CA TRP A 33 -16.29 -5.37 -16.36
C TRP A 33 -15.28 -4.75 -17.34
N ALA A 34 -14.90 -5.52 -18.37
CA ALA A 34 -14.01 -5.01 -19.41
C ALA A 34 -14.74 -3.99 -20.30
N PRO A 35 -14.06 -2.96 -20.82
CA PRO A 35 -14.59 -2.08 -21.83
C PRO A 35 -15.11 -2.84 -23.06
N GLU A 36 -16.22 -2.40 -23.65
CA GLU A 36 -16.85 -3.06 -24.82
C GLU A 36 -15.86 -3.27 -25.97
N SER A 37 -14.97 -2.30 -26.20
CA SER A 37 -13.92 -2.37 -27.22
C SER A 37 -12.96 -3.55 -27.06
N LYS A 38 -12.87 -4.14 -25.86
CA LYS A 38 -12.03 -5.31 -25.56
C LYS A 38 -12.82 -6.60 -25.40
N ARG A 39 -14.13 -6.55 -25.15
CA ARG A 39 -14.98 -7.74 -25.07
C ARG A 39 -15.02 -8.50 -26.40
N SER A 40 -15.00 -7.80 -27.53
CA SER A 40 -15.01 -8.41 -28.88
C SER A 40 -13.72 -9.09 -29.28
N THR A 41 -12.61 -8.79 -28.61
CA THR A 41 -11.29 -9.42 -28.89
C THR A 41 -10.98 -10.58 -27.95
N LEU A 42 -11.83 -10.81 -26.93
CA LEU A 42 -11.68 -11.99 -26.07
C LEU A 42 -12.10 -13.24 -26.87
N PRO A 43 -11.31 -14.33 -26.83
CA PRO A 43 -11.75 -15.58 -27.41
C PRO A 43 -13.11 -15.96 -26.82
N HIS A 44 -14.03 -16.44 -27.62
CA HIS A 44 -15.26 -17.05 -27.14
C HIS A 44 -14.87 -18.20 -26.19
N ALA A 45 -14.70 -17.86 -24.94
CA ALA A 45 -14.32 -18.81 -23.92
C ALA A 45 -15.48 -19.76 -23.67
N ALA A 46 -15.29 -21.01 -24.01
CA ALA A 46 -16.01 -22.09 -23.39
C ALA A 46 -15.92 -21.93 -21.87
N GLU A 47 -17.06 -21.92 -21.22
CA GLU A 47 -17.48 -22.17 -19.82
C GLU A 47 -16.48 -22.02 -18.64
N ASN A 48 -15.21 -21.74 -18.84
CA ASN A 48 -14.25 -21.34 -17.81
C ASN A 48 -13.96 -19.85 -17.97
N GLU A 49 -14.43 -19.03 -17.03
CA GLU A 49 -14.27 -17.58 -16.95
C GLU A 49 -12.82 -17.13 -17.18
N SER A 50 -12.45 -16.82 -18.43
CA SER A 50 -11.15 -16.23 -18.71
C SER A 50 -11.12 -14.81 -18.15
N LEU A 51 -10.45 -14.65 -17.00
CA LEU A 51 -10.28 -13.34 -16.38
C LEU A 51 -9.35 -12.47 -17.24
N LEU A 52 -9.77 -11.23 -17.48
CA LEU A 52 -8.90 -10.23 -18.13
C LEU A 52 -7.89 -9.72 -17.10
N MET A 53 -6.62 -9.63 -17.53
CA MET A 53 -5.56 -9.05 -16.69
C MET A 53 -5.41 -7.56 -17.02
N GLU A 54 -5.62 -6.69 -16.05
CA GLU A 54 -5.28 -5.28 -16.15
C GLU A 54 -3.99 -4.98 -15.39
N HIS A 55 -3.15 -4.09 -15.95
CA HIS A 55 -1.91 -3.64 -15.36
C HIS A 55 -1.98 -2.14 -15.08
N TYR A 56 -1.90 -1.78 -13.81
CA TYR A 56 -1.85 -0.40 -13.35
C TYR A 56 -0.47 -0.05 -12.81
N SER A 57 -0.02 1.17 -13.09
CA SER A 57 1.16 1.73 -12.43
C SER A 57 0.90 3.15 -11.94
N TRP A 58 1.57 3.56 -10.85
CA TRP A 58 1.47 4.91 -10.32
C TRP A 58 2.70 5.33 -9.53
N ASN A 59 3.00 6.63 -9.56
CA ASN A 59 3.98 7.27 -8.70
C ASN A 59 3.37 7.59 -7.32
N LYS A 60 4.21 7.85 -6.33
CA LYS A 60 3.76 8.28 -5.00
C LYS A 60 4.04 9.76 -4.76
N VAL A 61 3.20 10.40 -3.97
CA VAL A 61 3.31 11.81 -3.58
C VAL A 61 4.25 12.02 -2.39
N THR A 62 4.69 13.24 -2.17
CA THR A 62 5.52 13.63 -1.04
C THR A 62 4.70 13.59 0.26
N THR A 63 5.30 13.03 1.32
CA THR A 63 4.78 13.12 2.68
C THR A 63 5.58 14.16 3.44
N SER A 64 4.89 15.09 4.10
CA SER A 64 5.49 16.13 4.95
C SER A 64 5.00 15.98 6.39
N VAL A 65 5.91 16.07 7.34
CA VAL A 65 5.61 16.13 8.77
C VAL A 65 6.06 17.48 9.29
N SER A 66 5.15 18.21 9.88
CA SER A 66 5.40 19.53 10.47
C SER A 66 4.85 19.62 11.90
N GLY A 67 5.17 20.69 12.62
CA GLY A 67 4.62 20.93 13.96
C GLY A 67 5.21 20.06 15.08
N PHE A 68 6.24 19.26 14.83
CA PHE A 68 6.85 18.41 15.86
C PHE A 68 7.63 19.22 16.90
N ILE A 69 8.14 20.41 16.56
CA ILE A 69 8.81 21.32 17.50
C ILE A 69 7.79 21.96 18.43
N THR A 70 6.56 22.19 17.96
CA THR A 70 5.48 22.84 18.72
C THR A 70 4.62 21.85 19.51
N GLY A 71 4.95 20.56 19.47
CA GLY A 71 4.19 19.49 20.14
C GLY A 71 2.87 19.11 19.46
N SER A 72 2.60 19.64 18.27
CA SER A 72 1.37 19.34 17.50
C SER A 72 1.75 18.80 16.11
N PRO A 73 2.27 17.57 16.01
CA PRO A 73 2.70 17.01 14.74
C PRO A 73 1.53 16.87 13.76
N THR A 74 1.76 17.31 12.54
CA THR A 74 0.79 17.26 11.45
C THR A 74 1.42 16.55 10.26
N ILE A 75 0.69 15.60 9.68
CA ILE A 75 1.10 14.87 8.47
C ILE A 75 0.26 15.39 7.31
N ASP A 76 0.94 15.72 6.22
CA ASP A 76 0.32 16.09 4.95
C ASP A 76 0.92 15.29 3.79
N HIS A 77 0.10 15.06 2.79
CA HIS A 77 0.53 14.53 1.49
C HIS A 77 0.29 15.60 0.44
N TYR A 78 1.27 15.84 -0.43
CA TYR A 78 1.14 16.80 -1.51
C TYR A 78 1.93 16.42 -2.76
N GLY A 79 1.49 16.94 -3.90
CA GLY A 79 2.06 16.67 -5.21
C GLY A 79 1.11 15.91 -6.12
N ASP A 80 1.59 15.57 -7.31
CA ASP A 80 0.80 14.93 -8.33
C ASP A 80 1.05 13.41 -8.37
N MET A 81 -0.04 12.67 -8.49
CA MET A 81 -0.04 11.23 -8.70
C MET A 81 -0.71 10.94 -10.05
N THR A 82 -0.03 10.17 -10.87
CA THR A 82 -0.58 9.68 -12.14
C THR A 82 -0.71 8.16 -12.06
N VAL A 83 -1.91 7.66 -12.25
CA VAL A 83 -2.22 6.23 -12.36
C VAL A 83 -2.50 5.92 -13.82
N VAL A 84 -1.78 4.95 -14.38
CA VAL A 84 -1.93 4.52 -15.77
C VAL A 84 -2.42 3.09 -15.83
N ASN A 85 -3.48 2.84 -16.59
CA ASN A 85 -3.86 1.49 -17.00
C ASN A 85 -3.18 1.15 -18.33
N HIS A 86 -2.18 0.30 -18.30
CA HIS A 86 -1.40 -0.07 -19.50
C HIS A 86 -2.17 -0.95 -20.49
N VAL A 87 -3.31 -1.47 -20.10
CA VAL A 87 -4.14 -2.31 -20.97
C VAL A 87 -5.16 -1.49 -21.74
N THR A 88 -5.83 -0.53 -21.10
CA THR A 88 -6.83 0.33 -21.73
C THR A 88 -6.23 1.63 -22.28
N GLY A 89 -5.12 2.08 -21.72
CA GLY A 89 -4.53 3.38 -22.02
C GLY A 89 -5.14 4.52 -21.20
N ASP A 90 -6.06 4.23 -20.29
CA ASP A 90 -6.69 5.24 -19.44
C ASP A 90 -5.70 5.78 -18.41
N VAL A 91 -5.83 7.07 -18.10
CA VAL A 91 -4.95 7.77 -17.16
C VAL A 91 -5.78 8.52 -16.12
N CYS A 92 -5.50 8.26 -14.84
CA CYS A 92 -6.05 9.06 -13.76
C CYS A 92 -4.96 10.00 -13.22
N LYS A 93 -5.21 11.30 -13.24
CA LYS A 93 -4.34 12.34 -12.70
C LYS A 93 -4.95 12.87 -11.41
N LEU A 94 -4.22 12.79 -10.31
CA LEU A 94 -4.64 13.27 -9.01
C LEU A 94 -3.64 14.29 -8.49
N THR A 95 -4.13 15.41 -8.00
CA THR A 95 -3.34 16.43 -7.28
C THR A 95 -3.72 16.39 -5.80
N PHE A 96 -2.75 16.08 -4.96
CA PHE A 96 -2.86 16.20 -3.51
C PHE A 96 -2.50 17.63 -3.14
N LYS A 97 -3.44 18.38 -2.62
CA LYS A 97 -3.22 19.78 -2.31
C LYS A 97 -2.47 19.94 -1.00
N PRO A 98 -1.39 20.76 -0.97
CA PRO A 98 -0.75 21.09 0.29
C PRO A 98 -1.74 21.84 1.18
N ARG A 99 -1.61 21.63 2.49
CA ARG A 99 -2.40 22.35 3.48
C ARG A 99 -2.18 23.85 3.33
N GLY A 100 -3.24 24.57 3.01
CA GLY A 100 -3.24 26.02 2.92
C GLY A 100 -3.23 26.68 4.31
N TRP A 101 -3.09 28.00 4.32
CA TRP A 101 -3.24 28.78 5.55
C TRP A 101 -4.63 28.53 6.14
N ARG A 102 -4.71 28.38 7.44
CA ARG A 102 -5.94 28.01 8.19
C ARG A 102 -6.49 26.63 7.83
N SER A 103 -5.66 25.75 7.27
CA SER A 103 -6.04 24.38 6.91
C SER A 103 -7.23 24.24 5.95
N THR A 104 -7.51 25.23 5.12
CA THR A 104 -8.68 25.25 4.23
C THR A 104 -8.69 24.09 3.25
N ASN A 105 -7.52 23.70 2.74
CA ASN A 105 -7.35 22.58 1.78
C ASN A 105 -6.74 21.34 2.44
N ALA A 106 -6.89 21.20 3.77
CA ALA A 106 -6.32 20.06 4.46
C ALA A 106 -6.87 18.75 3.86
N PHE A 107 -5.93 17.83 3.50
CA PHE A 107 -6.23 16.48 3.00
C PHE A 107 -6.94 16.42 1.64
N GLU A 108 -7.11 17.56 0.95
CA GLU A 108 -7.89 17.64 -0.28
C GLU A 108 -7.16 16.98 -1.44
N ILE A 109 -7.93 16.19 -2.21
CA ILE A 109 -7.51 15.60 -3.49
C ILE A 109 -8.45 16.11 -4.58
N ARG A 110 -7.88 16.44 -5.72
CA ARG A 110 -8.60 16.71 -6.95
C ARG A 110 -7.97 15.97 -8.11
N GLY A 111 -8.78 15.60 -9.08
CA GLY A 111 -8.25 14.91 -10.24
C GLY A 111 -9.28 14.62 -11.31
N GLU A 112 -8.80 13.94 -12.33
CA GLU A 112 -9.56 13.59 -13.52
C GLU A 112 -9.13 12.22 -14.04
N VAL A 113 -10.06 11.51 -14.67
CA VAL A 113 -9.76 10.31 -15.44
C VAL A 113 -9.92 10.66 -16.92
N LEU A 114 -8.89 10.38 -17.67
CA LEU A 114 -8.82 10.53 -19.12
C LEU A 114 -8.90 9.14 -19.76
N ASP A 115 -9.68 9.03 -20.85
CA ASP A 115 -9.65 7.84 -21.68
C ASP A 115 -8.35 7.76 -22.51
N ALA A 116 -8.17 6.69 -23.28
CA ALA A 116 -7.00 6.49 -24.16
C ALA A 116 -6.84 7.58 -25.23
N HIS A 117 -7.90 8.34 -25.52
CA HIS A 117 -7.89 9.44 -26.48
C HIS A 117 -7.63 10.80 -25.81
N GLY A 118 -7.49 10.84 -24.49
CA GLY A 118 -7.27 12.05 -23.71
C GLY A 118 -8.55 12.81 -23.35
N ASN A 119 -9.73 12.26 -23.60
CA ASN A 119 -11.00 12.90 -23.21
C ASN A 119 -11.23 12.71 -21.71
N LYS A 120 -11.68 13.76 -21.04
CA LYS A 120 -12.08 13.68 -19.63
C LYS A 120 -13.37 12.89 -19.47
N VAL A 121 -13.31 11.77 -18.77
CA VAL A 121 -14.46 10.89 -18.53
C VAL A 121 -15.04 11.11 -17.14
N TRP A 122 -14.16 11.26 -16.14
CA TRP A 122 -14.53 11.47 -14.75
C TRP A 122 -13.71 12.59 -14.13
N LEU A 123 -14.36 13.32 -13.24
CA LEU A 123 -13.73 14.26 -12.32
C LEU A 123 -13.74 13.66 -10.90
N ILE A 124 -12.62 13.74 -10.20
CA ILE A 124 -12.45 13.17 -8.85
C ILE A 124 -12.21 14.32 -7.87
N THR A 125 -12.84 14.23 -6.71
CA THR A 125 -12.56 15.11 -5.57
C THR A 125 -12.75 14.37 -4.26
N GLY A 126 -12.30 14.96 -3.17
CA GLY A 126 -12.48 14.46 -1.82
C GLY A 126 -11.32 14.80 -0.91
N ARG A 127 -11.23 14.04 0.19
CA ARG A 127 -10.14 14.13 1.17
C ARG A 127 -9.60 12.74 1.46
N TRP A 128 -8.30 12.57 1.36
CA TRP A 128 -7.67 11.24 1.55
C TRP A 128 -7.86 10.65 2.96
N ASN A 129 -8.31 11.44 3.93
CA ASN A 129 -8.62 10.98 5.30
C ASN A 129 -10.12 10.78 5.58
N SER A 130 -11.00 11.02 4.61
CA SER A 130 -12.45 10.87 4.82
C SER A 130 -13.19 10.16 3.69
N GLN A 131 -13.19 10.71 2.48
CA GLN A 131 -13.87 10.11 1.32
C GLN A 131 -13.26 10.58 0.00
N LEU A 132 -13.40 9.75 -1.04
CA LEU A 132 -13.18 10.08 -2.43
C LEU A 132 -14.46 9.84 -3.22
N ILE A 133 -14.82 10.80 -4.06
CA ILE A 133 -16.01 10.80 -4.89
C ILE A 133 -15.66 11.19 -6.31
N ALA A 134 -16.43 10.71 -7.27
CA ALA A 134 -16.28 11.05 -8.67
C ALA A 134 -17.59 11.55 -9.28
N LYS A 135 -17.49 12.36 -10.31
CA LYS A 135 -18.61 12.82 -11.14
C LYS A 135 -18.26 12.63 -12.61
N ARG A 136 -19.23 12.26 -13.45
CA ARG A 136 -19.02 12.21 -14.90
C ARG A 136 -18.67 13.62 -15.41
N SER A 137 -17.70 13.68 -16.31
CA SER A 137 -17.29 14.95 -16.90
C SER A 137 -18.31 15.40 -17.94
N SER A 138 -18.80 16.62 -17.77
CA SER A 138 -19.59 17.37 -18.78
C SER A 138 -18.81 18.54 -19.37
N GLY A 139 -17.47 18.47 -19.34
CA GLY A 139 -16.59 19.54 -19.82
C GLY A 139 -16.12 20.52 -18.73
N GLY A 140 -16.55 20.34 -17.48
CA GLY A 140 -16.14 21.17 -16.34
C GLY A 140 -14.73 20.84 -15.81
N ASP A 141 -14.32 21.58 -14.79
CA ASP A 141 -13.06 21.36 -14.06
C ASP A 141 -13.33 20.71 -12.68
N SER A 142 -12.38 19.92 -12.21
CA SER A 142 -12.42 19.30 -10.88
C SER A 142 -12.37 20.34 -9.75
N SER A 143 -11.96 21.59 -10.03
CA SER A 143 -11.97 22.70 -9.08
C SER A 143 -13.38 23.07 -8.61
N ASP A 144 -14.39 22.84 -9.44
CA ASP A 144 -15.78 23.22 -9.16
C ASP A 144 -16.53 22.18 -8.30
N LEU A 145 -15.88 21.07 -7.97
CA LEU A 145 -16.49 20.02 -7.20
C LEU A 145 -16.40 20.27 -5.69
N ASN A 146 -17.46 19.89 -4.97
CA ASN A 146 -17.48 19.91 -3.50
C ASN A 146 -16.80 18.63 -2.93
N PRO A 147 -15.63 18.71 -2.27
CA PRO A 147 -14.94 17.54 -1.72
C PRO A 147 -15.67 16.89 -0.54
N ASP A 148 -16.59 17.61 0.09
CA ASP A 148 -17.33 17.18 1.27
C ASP A 148 -18.80 16.84 0.96
N GLU A 149 -19.11 16.56 -0.33
CA GLU A 149 -20.47 16.22 -0.77
C GLU A 149 -20.96 14.95 -0.07
N LYS A 150 -22.23 14.99 0.40
CA LYS A 150 -22.87 13.91 1.16
C LYS A 150 -23.87 13.11 0.33
N ASP A 151 -24.49 13.75 -0.66
CA ASP A 151 -25.43 13.08 -1.58
C ASP A 151 -24.67 12.34 -2.65
N VAL A 152 -24.29 11.11 -2.35
CA VAL A 152 -23.47 10.27 -3.20
C VAL A 152 -24.16 8.94 -3.47
N CYS A 153 -24.03 8.45 -4.70
CA CYS A 153 -24.46 7.12 -5.11
C CYS A 153 -23.35 6.10 -4.82
N THR A 154 -23.73 4.91 -4.34
CA THR A 154 -22.78 3.83 -4.05
C THR A 154 -22.72 2.77 -5.15
N ASN A 155 -23.66 2.79 -6.08
CA ASN A 155 -23.73 1.83 -7.18
C ASN A 155 -23.35 2.50 -8.50
N PRO A 156 -22.23 2.11 -9.15
CA PRO A 156 -21.78 2.70 -10.42
C PRO A 156 -22.72 2.39 -11.60
N THR A 157 -23.56 1.37 -11.52
CA THR A 157 -24.54 0.98 -12.56
C THR A 157 -25.89 1.64 -12.39
N ASP A 158 -26.09 2.41 -11.32
CA ASP A 158 -27.32 3.14 -11.09
C ASP A 158 -27.46 4.23 -12.16
N SER A 159 -28.58 4.23 -12.88
CA SER A 159 -28.91 5.26 -13.88
C SER A 159 -28.98 6.67 -13.29
N SER A 160 -29.07 6.79 -11.97
CA SER A 160 -28.97 8.07 -11.26
C SER A 160 -27.55 8.62 -11.16
N VAL A 161 -26.50 7.86 -11.50
CA VAL A 161 -25.14 8.34 -11.76
C VAL A 161 -25.14 9.09 -13.11
N SER A 162 -26.07 9.99 -13.26
CA SER A 162 -26.17 10.97 -14.32
C SER A 162 -25.20 12.11 -14.06
N GLU A 163 -25.10 13.06 -14.98
CA GLU A 163 -24.26 14.26 -14.87
C GLU A 163 -24.44 15.07 -13.55
N SER A 164 -25.47 14.79 -12.77
CA SER A 164 -25.82 15.52 -11.55
C SER A 164 -25.41 14.86 -10.25
N LYS A 165 -25.19 13.52 -10.19
CA LYS A 165 -24.86 12.83 -8.92
C LYS A 165 -23.42 12.34 -8.87
N TYR A 166 -22.86 12.42 -7.66
CA TYR A 166 -21.54 11.89 -7.37
C TYR A 166 -21.58 10.38 -7.10
N LEU A 167 -20.59 9.67 -7.61
CA LEU A 167 -20.30 8.29 -7.29
C LEU A 167 -19.32 8.23 -6.11
N LEU A 168 -19.64 7.49 -5.06
CA LEU A 168 -18.74 7.21 -3.96
C LEU A 168 -17.69 6.18 -4.41
N LEU A 169 -16.42 6.59 -4.46
CA LEU A 169 -15.30 5.69 -4.75
C LEU A 169 -14.80 5.01 -3.48
N TRP A 170 -14.67 5.80 -2.41
CA TRP A 170 -14.19 5.31 -1.13
C TRP A 170 -14.63 6.24 0.00
N ARG A 171 -14.91 5.65 1.16
CA ARG A 171 -15.16 6.37 2.40
C ARG A 171 -14.48 5.66 3.56
N ASN A 172 -13.82 6.44 4.42
CA ASN A 172 -13.19 5.90 5.61
C ASN A 172 -14.24 5.34 6.58
N SER A 173 -13.88 4.26 7.27
CA SER A 173 -14.71 3.74 8.37
C SER A 173 -14.79 4.76 9.50
N PRO A 174 -15.91 4.86 10.20
CA PRO A 174 -16.03 5.70 11.38
C PRO A 174 -14.95 5.33 12.40
N LYS A 175 -14.32 6.34 12.97
CA LYS A 175 -13.40 6.12 14.11
C LYS A 175 -14.22 5.71 15.32
N VAL A 176 -13.77 4.67 16.01
CA VAL A 176 -14.31 4.28 17.30
C VAL A 176 -13.50 4.94 18.42
N PRO A 177 -14.10 5.23 19.58
CA PRO A 177 -13.38 5.73 20.75
C PRO A 177 -12.38 4.66 21.23
N MET A 178 -11.16 4.73 20.75
CA MET A 178 -10.06 3.81 21.06
C MET A 178 -8.77 4.61 21.23
N PRO A 179 -7.80 4.07 21.99
CA PRO A 179 -6.46 4.64 22.02
C PRO A 179 -5.91 4.80 20.60
N PHE A 180 -5.16 5.89 20.36
CA PHE A 180 -4.51 6.21 19.09
C PHE A 180 -5.45 6.52 17.91
N ASN A 181 -6.74 6.73 18.12
CA ASN A 181 -7.72 7.04 17.06
C ASN A 181 -7.70 6.04 15.87
N LEU A 182 -7.50 4.77 16.16
CA LEU A 182 -7.48 3.72 15.14
C LEU A 182 -8.89 3.48 14.56
N THR A 183 -8.95 3.13 13.29
CA THR A 183 -10.18 2.59 12.69
C THR A 183 -10.32 1.10 13.02
N PRO A 184 -11.53 0.52 12.96
CA PRO A 184 -11.72 -0.93 13.14
C PRO A 184 -10.82 -1.75 12.21
N PHE A 185 -10.67 -1.34 10.94
CA PHE A 185 -9.76 -1.98 10.01
C PHE A 185 -8.30 -1.93 10.46
N ALA A 186 -7.83 -0.77 10.96
CA ALA A 186 -6.45 -0.64 11.42
C ALA A 186 -6.14 -1.58 12.60
N VAL A 187 -7.11 -1.80 13.49
CA VAL A 187 -6.97 -2.75 14.61
C VAL A 187 -6.79 -4.18 14.11
N THR A 188 -7.49 -4.57 13.05
CA THR A 188 -7.41 -5.95 12.52
C THR A 188 -6.07 -6.25 11.85
N LEU A 189 -5.31 -5.24 11.43
CA LEU A 189 -4.03 -5.45 10.73
C LEU A 189 -2.99 -6.18 11.58
N ASN A 190 -3.02 -5.99 12.91
CA ASN A 190 -2.12 -6.67 13.86
C ASN A 190 -2.83 -7.73 14.70
N SER A 191 -4.07 -8.08 14.38
CA SER A 191 -4.79 -9.10 15.14
C SER A 191 -4.06 -10.44 15.10
N ARG A 192 -4.10 -11.15 16.24
CA ARG A 192 -3.47 -12.46 16.45
C ARG A 192 -4.52 -13.47 16.89
N PRO A 193 -5.46 -13.85 15.99
CA PRO A 193 -6.42 -14.90 16.32
C PRO A 193 -5.68 -16.18 16.72
N GLU A 194 -6.33 -16.99 17.56
CA GLU A 194 -5.81 -18.27 18.02
C GLU A 194 -5.35 -19.15 16.85
N GLY A 195 -4.19 -19.77 16.98
CA GLY A 195 -3.58 -20.60 15.94
C GLY A 195 -2.87 -19.85 14.82
N LEU A 196 -3.12 -18.54 14.62
CA LEU A 196 -2.48 -17.81 13.51
C LEU A 196 -0.96 -17.74 13.62
N MET A 197 -0.44 -17.61 14.83
CA MET A 197 1.00 -17.42 15.04
C MET A 197 1.84 -18.61 14.55
N GLU A 198 1.29 -19.79 14.50
CA GLU A 198 1.95 -21.01 14.00
C GLU A 198 2.16 -20.95 12.48
N TRP A 199 1.33 -20.19 11.78
CA TRP A 199 1.36 -20.02 10.32
C TRP A 199 2.12 -18.78 9.85
N LEU A 200 2.59 -17.95 10.77
CA LEU A 200 3.29 -16.72 10.40
C LEU A 200 4.79 -16.94 10.27
N PRO A 201 5.43 -16.40 9.23
CA PRO A 201 6.87 -16.43 9.11
C PRO A 201 7.53 -15.68 10.28
N PRO A 202 8.76 -16.04 10.66
CA PRO A 202 9.52 -15.33 11.70
C PRO A 202 9.71 -13.83 11.40
N THR A 203 9.63 -13.45 10.12
CA THR A 203 9.79 -12.08 9.65
C THR A 203 8.49 -11.24 9.69
N ASP A 204 7.37 -11.84 10.12
CA ASP A 204 6.09 -11.11 10.22
C ASP A 204 6.17 -10.05 11.31
N CYS A 205 5.64 -8.84 11.02
CA CYS A 205 5.70 -7.71 11.96
C CYS A 205 4.98 -7.99 13.29
N ARG A 206 4.01 -8.91 13.31
CA ARG A 206 3.32 -9.35 14.53
C ARG A 206 4.23 -10.12 15.50
N ARG A 207 5.38 -10.60 15.02
CA ARG A 207 6.41 -11.25 15.85
C ARG A 207 7.46 -10.28 16.39
N ARG A 208 7.38 -9.00 16.02
CA ARG A 208 8.32 -8.00 16.54
C ARG A 208 8.22 -7.86 18.06
N PRO A 209 9.31 -7.99 18.78
CA PRO A 209 9.28 -7.98 20.25
C PRO A 209 8.90 -6.61 20.82
N ASP A 210 9.35 -5.51 20.19
CA ASP A 210 9.00 -4.14 20.58
C ASP A 210 7.50 -3.85 20.40
N LEU A 211 6.92 -4.30 19.29
CA LEU A 211 5.49 -4.14 19.02
C LEU A 211 4.66 -4.98 20.00
N THR A 212 5.09 -6.21 20.27
CA THR A 212 4.43 -7.10 21.24
C THR A 212 4.44 -6.49 22.65
N ALA A 213 5.57 -5.94 23.08
CA ALA A 213 5.66 -5.26 24.37
C ALA A 213 4.75 -4.02 24.43
N PHE A 214 4.71 -3.23 23.36
CA PHE A 214 3.84 -2.05 23.25
C PHE A 214 2.36 -2.40 23.35
N GLU A 215 1.91 -3.40 22.60
CA GLU A 215 0.50 -3.86 22.61
C GLU A 215 0.08 -4.44 23.97
N ASN A 216 1.02 -4.98 24.73
CA ASN A 216 0.80 -5.44 26.11
C ASN A 216 0.93 -4.33 27.18
N GLY A 217 1.07 -3.07 26.77
CA GLY A 217 1.17 -1.91 27.67
C GLY A 217 2.53 -1.77 28.37
N LYS A 218 3.54 -2.55 27.99
CA LYS A 218 4.90 -2.51 28.54
C LYS A 218 5.74 -1.46 27.78
N PHE A 219 5.41 -0.19 27.93
CA PHE A 219 5.95 0.89 27.08
C PHE A 219 7.47 1.07 27.24
N ASP A 220 8.00 1.03 28.47
CA ASP A 220 9.44 1.15 28.70
C ASP A 220 10.23 0.01 28.06
N GLN A 221 9.72 -1.21 28.18
CA GLN A 221 10.30 -2.38 27.51
C GLN A 221 10.22 -2.27 25.99
N ALA A 222 9.10 -1.79 25.47
CA ALA A 222 8.92 -1.56 24.03
C ALA A 222 9.95 -0.56 23.47
N ASP A 223 10.21 0.53 24.21
CA ASP A 223 11.22 1.53 23.81
C ASP A 223 12.63 0.96 23.83
N GLN A 224 13.00 0.24 24.89
CA GLN A 224 14.30 -0.43 24.98
C GLN A 224 14.52 -1.43 23.83
N LEU A 225 13.54 -2.28 23.56
CA LEU A 225 13.59 -3.26 22.45
C LEU A 225 13.69 -2.57 21.09
N LYS A 226 12.97 -1.47 20.90
CA LYS A 226 13.07 -0.67 19.68
C LYS A 226 14.47 -0.12 19.48
N VAL A 227 15.09 0.47 20.49
CA VAL A 227 16.46 0.98 20.43
C VAL A 227 17.43 -0.15 20.06
N GLN A 228 17.32 -1.31 20.68
CA GLN A 228 18.16 -2.48 20.37
C GLN A 228 18.01 -2.93 18.90
N LEU A 229 16.78 -2.99 18.38
CA LEU A 229 16.52 -3.34 16.98
C LEU A 229 17.12 -2.31 16.01
N GLU A 230 17.02 -1.02 16.32
CA GLU A 230 17.63 0.06 15.53
C GLU A 230 19.16 -0.02 15.53
N GLU A 231 19.78 -0.31 16.68
CA GLU A 231 21.22 -0.49 16.78
C GLU A 231 21.71 -1.71 16.01
N LEU A 232 20.99 -2.82 16.08
CA LEU A 232 21.27 -4.01 15.30
C LEU A 232 21.21 -3.71 13.80
N GLN A 233 20.18 -2.98 13.35
CA GLN A 233 20.03 -2.56 11.96
C GLN A 233 21.20 -1.65 11.52
N ARG A 234 21.57 -0.66 12.32
CA ARG A 234 22.69 0.24 12.05
C ARG A 234 24.03 -0.53 12.01
N SER A 235 24.24 -1.47 12.92
CA SER A 235 25.43 -2.32 12.95
C SER A 235 25.55 -3.18 11.69
N LYS A 236 24.49 -3.90 11.32
CA LYS A 236 24.47 -4.71 10.09
C LYS A 236 24.69 -3.84 8.84
N ARG A 237 24.12 -2.64 8.80
CA ARG A 237 24.35 -1.68 7.71
C ARG A 237 25.83 -1.29 7.62
N ARG A 238 26.45 -0.90 8.74
CA ARG A 238 27.87 -0.53 8.81
C ARG A 238 28.75 -1.69 8.36
N MET A 239 28.48 -2.90 8.83
CA MET A 239 29.23 -4.09 8.42
C MET A 239 29.16 -4.35 6.92
N ARG A 240 28.02 -4.07 6.26
CA ARG A 240 27.91 -4.14 4.80
C ARG A 240 28.70 -3.04 4.09
N GLU A 241 28.63 -1.81 4.59
CA GLU A 241 29.39 -0.67 4.07
C GLU A 241 30.92 -0.91 4.19
N GLU A 242 31.35 -1.61 5.24
CA GLU A 242 32.75 -2.01 5.47
C GLU A 242 33.16 -3.29 4.71
N GLY A 243 32.26 -3.88 3.95
CA GLY A 243 32.52 -5.15 3.22
C GLY A 243 32.61 -6.40 4.08
N LYS A 244 32.29 -6.33 5.37
CA LYS A 244 32.28 -7.48 6.31
C LYS A 244 31.06 -8.40 6.14
N LEU A 245 30.00 -7.88 5.60
CA LEU A 245 28.81 -8.62 5.20
C LEU A 245 28.52 -8.41 3.70
N PRO A 246 27.98 -9.40 3.01
CA PRO A 246 27.60 -9.25 1.62
C PRO A 246 26.49 -8.20 1.47
N PRO A 247 26.36 -7.57 0.28
CA PRO A 247 25.23 -6.70 -0.03
C PRO A 247 23.90 -7.44 0.17
N HIS A 248 22.91 -6.73 0.71
CA HIS A 248 21.57 -7.30 0.88
C HIS A 248 20.96 -7.64 -0.50
N LYS A 249 20.51 -8.86 -0.64
CA LYS A 249 19.73 -9.32 -1.80
C LYS A 249 18.33 -9.68 -1.36
N PRO A 250 17.29 -9.04 -1.90
CA PRO A 250 15.91 -9.44 -1.61
C PRO A 250 15.68 -10.90 -2.01
N ARG A 251 15.17 -11.70 -1.09
CA ARG A 251 14.95 -13.14 -1.33
C ARG A 251 13.87 -13.40 -2.38
N TRP A 252 12.82 -12.58 -2.37
CA TRP A 252 11.59 -12.82 -3.13
C TRP A 252 11.46 -11.95 -4.39
N PHE A 253 12.47 -11.13 -4.67
CA PHE A 253 12.41 -10.14 -5.74
C PHE A 253 13.74 -10.02 -6.48
N SER A 254 13.64 -9.81 -7.77
CA SER A 254 14.78 -9.41 -8.61
C SER A 254 14.51 -8.04 -9.23
N LYS A 255 15.56 -7.20 -9.29
CA LYS A 255 15.48 -5.92 -9.98
C LYS A 255 15.48 -6.14 -11.48
N THR A 256 14.50 -5.60 -12.18
CA THR A 256 14.35 -5.69 -13.64
C THR A 256 13.78 -4.38 -14.17
N THR A 257 13.65 -4.28 -15.50
CA THR A 257 13.01 -3.13 -16.16
C THR A 257 11.59 -3.52 -16.56
N ASP A 258 10.63 -2.69 -16.18
CA ASP A 258 9.25 -2.91 -16.58
C ASP A 258 9.09 -2.66 -18.10
N PRO A 259 8.46 -3.56 -18.85
CA PRO A 259 8.34 -3.44 -20.30
C PRO A 259 7.44 -2.29 -20.74
N ASP A 260 6.48 -1.86 -19.92
CA ASP A 260 5.51 -0.82 -20.24
C ASP A 260 6.04 0.57 -19.87
N THR A 261 6.56 0.73 -18.63
CA THR A 261 7.06 2.02 -18.12
C THR A 261 8.50 2.32 -18.47
N LYS A 262 9.28 1.29 -18.87
CA LYS A 262 10.75 1.36 -19.08
C LYS A 262 11.54 1.74 -17.82
N GLU A 263 10.91 1.72 -16.66
CA GLU A 263 11.54 2.01 -15.39
C GLU A 263 12.00 0.74 -14.67
N ALA A 264 13.03 0.88 -13.84
CA ALA A 264 13.49 -0.22 -13.01
C ALA A 264 12.49 -0.50 -11.88
N PHE A 265 12.12 -1.77 -11.70
CA PHE A 265 11.26 -2.21 -10.60
C PHE A 265 11.70 -3.56 -10.03
N TRP A 266 11.16 -3.90 -8.86
CA TRP A 266 11.39 -5.18 -8.24
C TRP A 266 10.28 -6.17 -8.64
N LYS A 267 10.63 -7.11 -9.51
CA LYS A 267 9.72 -8.18 -9.95
C LYS A 267 9.72 -9.30 -8.91
N PRO A 268 8.55 -9.79 -8.46
CA PRO A 268 8.49 -10.96 -7.60
C PRO A 268 8.96 -12.21 -8.35
N HIS A 269 9.58 -13.13 -7.63
CA HIS A 269 9.83 -14.46 -8.13
C HIS A 269 8.52 -15.23 -8.19
N MET A 270 8.27 -15.91 -9.30
CA MET A 270 7.05 -16.66 -9.57
C MET A 270 7.40 -18.08 -9.95
N SER A 271 6.69 -19.05 -9.39
CA SER A 271 6.80 -20.47 -9.72
C SER A 271 5.41 -21.08 -9.82
N ALA A 272 5.30 -22.27 -10.39
CA ALA A 272 4.07 -23.03 -10.33
C ALA A 272 3.91 -23.60 -8.91
N ASP A 273 2.72 -23.47 -8.34
CA ASP A 273 2.35 -24.13 -7.09
C ASP A 273 1.96 -25.62 -7.32
N GLU A 274 1.48 -26.29 -6.27
CA GLU A 274 1.10 -27.71 -6.34
C GLU A 274 -0.06 -27.98 -7.30
N GLU A 275 -0.87 -26.97 -7.62
CA GLU A 275 -1.97 -27.02 -8.56
C GLU A 275 -1.54 -26.61 -9.98
N GLY A 276 -0.26 -26.25 -10.17
CA GLY A 276 0.29 -25.79 -11.44
C GLY A 276 -0.04 -24.33 -11.75
N LEU A 277 -0.54 -23.57 -10.78
CA LEU A 277 -0.84 -22.14 -10.94
C LEU A 277 0.41 -21.28 -10.68
N GLU A 278 0.61 -20.28 -11.52
CA GLU A 278 1.70 -19.32 -11.33
C GLU A 278 1.44 -18.48 -10.07
N THR A 279 2.23 -18.74 -9.04
CA THR A 279 2.12 -18.14 -7.70
C THR A 279 3.46 -17.55 -7.27
N MET A 280 3.45 -16.53 -6.42
CA MET A 280 4.69 -15.96 -5.89
C MET A 280 5.38 -16.97 -4.97
N ASP A 281 6.69 -17.16 -5.16
CA ASP A 281 7.54 -18.05 -4.35
C ASP A 281 7.36 -17.80 -2.84
N TYR A 282 7.15 -16.54 -2.45
CA TYR A 282 6.83 -16.19 -1.07
C TYR A 282 5.61 -16.95 -0.53
N TRP A 283 4.52 -17.03 -1.31
CA TRP A 283 3.29 -17.70 -0.87
C TRP A 283 3.45 -19.21 -0.84
N ILE A 284 4.20 -19.76 -1.79
CA ILE A 284 4.53 -21.19 -1.84
C ILE A 284 5.34 -21.57 -0.58
N GLU A 285 6.39 -20.81 -0.26
CA GLU A 285 7.18 -21.07 0.94
C GLU A 285 6.40 -20.82 2.25
N ARG A 286 5.57 -19.77 2.25
CA ARG A 286 4.74 -19.46 3.42
C ARG A 286 3.72 -20.55 3.72
N SER A 287 3.10 -21.15 2.72
CA SER A 287 2.13 -22.25 2.92
C SER A 287 2.74 -23.49 3.58
N LYS A 288 4.05 -23.69 3.43
CA LYS A 288 4.78 -24.80 4.02
C LYS A 288 5.04 -24.65 5.52
N ILE A 289 4.94 -23.44 6.10
CA ILE A 289 5.29 -23.18 7.50
C ILE A 289 4.42 -24.00 8.44
N GLY A 290 3.08 -23.87 8.33
CA GLY A 290 2.14 -24.60 9.19
C GLY A 290 2.23 -26.13 9.02
N THR A 291 2.46 -26.59 7.79
CA THR A 291 2.62 -28.04 7.50
C THR A 291 3.90 -28.59 8.10
N LYS A 292 5.00 -27.83 8.06
CA LYS A 292 6.28 -28.26 8.66
C LYS A 292 6.22 -28.27 10.18
N HIS A 293 5.49 -27.35 10.79
CA HIS A 293 5.32 -27.32 12.24
C HIS A 293 4.56 -28.54 12.76
N VAL A 294 3.53 -28.97 12.03
CA VAL A 294 2.79 -30.22 12.31
C VAL A 294 3.66 -31.44 12.11
N GLN A 295 4.66 -31.40 11.22
CA GLN A 295 5.55 -32.52 10.90
C GLN A 295 6.88 -32.49 11.67
N ASN A 296 7.06 -31.59 12.64
CA ASN A 296 8.33 -31.42 13.37
C ASN A 296 9.57 -31.17 12.47
N GLN A 297 9.37 -30.60 11.27
CA GLN A 297 10.44 -30.22 10.38
C GLN A 297 10.72 -28.72 10.52
N ASP A 298 11.98 -28.36 10.79
CA ASP A 298 12.41 -26.97 10.81
C ASP A 298 12.09 -26.31 9.47
N ALA A 299 11.25 -25.27 9.51
CA ALA A 299 10.98 -24.47 8.34
C ALA A 299 12.25 -23.70 8.01
N ASP A 300 12.82 -23.94 6.84
CA ASP A 300 13.99 -23.23 6.33
C ASP A 300 13.62 -21.81 5.86
N TRP A 301 13.03 -21.02 6.80
CA TRP A 301 13.10 -19.59 6.70
C TRP A 301 14.49 -19.22 7.18
N ASP A 302 15.38 -18.98 6.25
CA ASP A 302 16.65 -18.35 6.55
C ASP A 302 16.35 -17.00 7.19
N THR A 303 16.15 -17.07 8.50
CA THR A 303 16.02 -15.91 9.35
C THR A 303 17.42 -15.44 9.61
N ASP A 304 17.87 -14.49 8.86
CA ASP A 304 18.96 -13.60 9.25
C ASP A 304 18.60 -12.89 10.58
N HIS A 305 18.10 -13.61 11.55
CA HIS A 305 17.65 -13.11 12.86
C HIS A 305 17.26 -11.63 12.79
N ILE A 306 16.23 -11.32 11.96
CA ILE A 306 15.83 -9.94 11.67
C ILE A 306 15.58 -9.18 12.98
N PHE A 307 15.07 -9.90 13.97
CA PHE A 307 14.83 -9.35 15.29
C PHE A 307 15.95 -9.66 16.30
N GLY A 308 17.01 -10.37 15.89
CA GLY A 308 18.09 -10.82 16.78
C GLY A 308 17.62 -11.85 17.81
N ASP A 309 18.50 -12.22 18.71
CA ASP A 309 18.16 -13.06 19.89
C ASP A 309 17.48 -12.22 21.00
N LEU A 310 16.64 -11.26 20.59
CA LEU A 310 15.90 -10.38 21.49
C LEU A 310 14.63 -11.03 22.06
N GLU A 311 14.44 -12.32 21.82
CA GLU A 311 13.47 -13.09 22.58
C GLU A 311 13.87 -13.03 24.05
N GLY A 312 13.06 -12.28 24.78
CA GLY A 312 13.35 -11.83 26.12
C GLY A 312 13.96 -12.92 26.99
N LYS A 313 15.12 -12.63 27.55
CA LYS A 313 15.42 -13.14 28.87
C LYS A 313 14.26 -12.65 29.73
N SER A 314 13.29 -13.52 29.92
CA SER A 314 12.29 -13.37 30.96
C SER A 314 13.09 -13.17 32.26
N ASP A 315 13.02 -11.97 32.80
CA ASP A 315 13.44 -11.74 34.17
C ASP A 315 12.56 -12.63 35.07
N GLU A 316 12.97 -13.86 35.23
CA GLU A 316 12.67 -14.61 36.44
C GLU A 316 13.44 -13.94 37.57
N LYS A 317 12.75 -13.04 38.24
CA LYS A 317 13.02 -12.68 39.64
C LYS A 317 11.73 -12.24 40.31
#